data_02c5d711fb694fcda7db45253a67722c
#
_entry.id   02c5d711fb694fcda7db45253a67722c
#
_cell.length_a   1.000
_cell.length_b   1.000
_cell.length_c   1.000
_cell.angle_alpha   90.00
_cell.angle_beta   90.00
_cell.angle_gamma   90.00
#
_symmetry.space_group_name_H-M   'P 1'
#
loop_
_entity.id
_entity.type
_entity.pdbx_description
1 polymer ?
#
loop_
_entity_poly.entity_id
_entity_poly.type
_entity_poly.pdbx_seq_one_letter_code
_entity_poly.pdbx_strand_id
1 'polypeptide(L)'
;MTVDDIIAAVSEWRACGFIVLTGGEPSLQVDESLIEALHHEGFYIAIETNVTCPLPSAIDWVTLSPKNCFVDHAPALAAKKIDEVKVVFDGIHDPESWGKASCSYLNLQPCDTGNAERNREVTRQCVEYIKKHPQWHLSLQTHKFIHIQ
;
A
#
# COMPACT_ATOMS: atom_id res chain seq x y z
N MET A 1 -1.67 -8.35 -20.62
CA MET A 1 -2.88 -9.03 -20.12
C MET A 1 -4.06 -8.13 -20.44
N THR A 2 -5.11 -8.64 -21.06
CA THR A 2 -6.33 -7.87 -21.31
C THR A 2 -7.19 -7.78 -20.06
N VAL A 3 -8.20 -6.89 -20.05
CA VAL A 3 -9.19 -6.83 -18.94
C VAL A 3 -9.87 -8.19 -18.78
N ASP A 4 -10.29 -8.82 -19.90
CA ASP A 4 -10.95 -10.13 -19.87
C ASP A 4 -10.07 -11.23 -19.27
N ASP A 5 -8.75 -11.20 -19.54
CA ASP A 5 -7.80 -12.15 -18.94
C ASP A 5 -7.73 -11.98 -17.42
N ILE A 6 -7.75 -10.73 -16.94
CA ILE A 6 -7.73 -10.42 -15.50
C ILE A 6 -9.04 -10.89 -14.86
N ILE A 7 -10.19 -10.55 -15.45
CA ILE A 7 -11.50 -10.96 -14.94
C ILE A 7 -11.59 -12.49 -14.88
N ALA A 8 -11.16 -13.21 -15.93
CA ALA A 8 -11.14 -14.67 -15.93
C ALA A 8 -10.30 -15.22 -14.77
N ALA A 9 -9.12 -14.65 -14.53
CA ALA A 9 -8.21 -15.10 -13.47
C ALA A 9 -8.77 -14.88 -12.05
N VAL A 10 -9.48 -13.76 -11.80
CA VAL A 10 -10.01 -13.43 -10.47
C VAL A 10 -11.39 -14.02 -10.20
N SER A 11 -12.10 -14.48 -11.23
CA SER A 11 -13.49 -14.99 -11.12
C SER A 11 -13.62 -16.20 -10.21
N GLU A 12 -12.60 -17.04 -10.11
CA GLU A 12 -12.58 -18.19 -9.17
C GLU A 12 -12.55 -17.74 -7.68
N TRP A 13 -12.14 -16.50 -7.43
CA TRP A 13 -12.02 -15.90 -6.09
C TRP A 13 -13.15 -14.93 -5.76
N ARG A 14 -14.19 -14.88 -6.58
CA ARG A 14 -15.34 -13.96 -6.43
C ARG A 14 -15.97 -13.97 -5.03
N ALA A 15 -15.95 -15.12 -4.36
CA ALA A 15 -16.44 -15.25 -2.98
C ALA A 15 -15.67 -14.39 -1.95
N CYS A 16 -14.45 -13.95 -2.26
CA CYS A 16 -13.69 -13.03 -1.40
C CYS A 16 -14.29 -11.62 -1.39
N GLY A 17 -14.91 -11.18 -2.49
CA GLY A 17 -15.50 -9.84 -2.63
C GLY A 17 -14.51 -8.66 -2.52
N PHE A 18 -13.20 -8.93 -2.44
CA PHE A 18 -12.16 -7.94 -2.20
C PHE A 18 -10.93 -8.24 -3.04
N ILE A 19 -10.37 -7.21 -3.68
CA ILE A 19 -9.16 -7.31 -4.49
C ILE A 19 -8.19 -6.18 -4.16
N VAL A 20 -6.90 -6.48 -4.13
CA VAL A 20 -5.84 -5.49 -3.95
C VAL A 20 -5.01 -5.41 -5.22
N LEU A 21 -4.98 -4.25 -5.84
CA LEU A 21 -4.11 -3.94 -6.97
C LEU A 21 -2.76 -3.49 -6.43
N THR A 22 -1.73 -4.29 -6.67
CA THR A 22 -0.37 -4.08 -6.19
C THR A 22 0.63 -4.61 -7.21
N GLY A 23 1.91 -4.69 -6.87
CA GLY A 23 2.96 -5.16 -7.75
C GLY A 23 4.01 -4.07 -7.97
N GLY A 24 4.62 -3.93 -9.13
CA GLY A 24 5.62 -2.90 -9.39
C GLY A 24 5.09 -1.49 -9.06
N GLU A 25 4.40 -0.84 -9.99
CA GLU A 25 3.62 0.38 -9.73
C GLU A 25 2.29 0.26 -10.49
N PRO A 26 1.18 -0.05 -9.78
CA PRO A 26 -0.10 -0.32 -10.42
C PRO A 26 -0.71 0.92 -11.12
N SER A 27 -0.42 2.14 -10.65
CA SER A 27 -0.92 3.37 -11.28
C SER A 27 -0.47 3.57 -12.73
N LEU A 28 0.55 2.84 -13.18
CA LEU A 28 1.00 2.84 -14.57
C LEU A 28 0.14 1.98 -15.50
N GLN A 29 -0.71 1.10 -14.96
CA GLN A 29 -1.40 0.06 -15.72
C GLN A 29 -2.91 0.05 -15.50
N VAL A 30 -3.37 0.59 -14.36
CA VAL A 30 -4.80 0.59 -13.99
C VAL A 30 -5.51 1.71 -14.73
N ASP A 31 -6.63 1.38 -15.38
CA ASP A 31 -7.52 2.31 -16.06
C ASP A 31 -8.98 2.16 -15.60
N GLU A 32 -9.83 3.09 -16.02
CA GLU A 32 -11.26 3.09 -15.66
C GLU A 32 -11.96 1.80 -16.14
N SER A 33 -11.56 1.23 -17.30
CA SER A 33 -12.22 0.05 -17.86
C SER A 33 -11.99 -1.20 -17.00
N LEU A 34 -10.80 -1.35 -16.43
CA LEU A 34 -10.49 -2.44 -15.50
C LEU A 34 -11.28 -2.30 -14.20
N ILE A 35 -11.35 -1.07 -13.64
CA ILE A 35 -12.08 -0.82 -12.39
C ILE A 35 -13.58 -1.08 -12.57
N GLU A 36 -14.18 -0.61 -13.67
CA GLU A 36 -15.59 -0.87 -13.99
C GLU A 36 -15.87 -2.37 -14.13
N ALA A 37 -15.00 -3.11 -14.82
CA ALA A 37 -15.16 -4.56 -15.00
C ALA A 37 -15.07 -5.31 -13.66
N LEU A 38 -14.13 -4.96 -12.79
CA LEU A 38 -13.99 -5.56 -11.47
C LEU A 38 -15.18 -5.25 -10.56
N HIS A 39 -15.72 -4.02 -10.59
CA HIS A 39 -16.94 -3.66 -9.87
C HIS A 39 -18.16 -4.42 -10.40
N HIS A 40 -18.26 -4.63 -11.73
CA HIS A 40 -19.34 -5.43 -12.32
C HIS A 40 -19.32 -6.89 -11.80
N GLU A 41 -18.13 -7.41 -11.49
CA GLU A 41 -17.94 -8.73 -10.86
C GLU A 41 -18.21 -8.73 -9.35
N GLY A 42 -18.48 -7.57 -8.76
CA GLY A 42 -18.83 -7.41 -7.34
C GLY A 42 -17.64 -7.24 -6.38
N PHE A 43 -16.45 -6.94 -6.89
CA PHE A 43 -15.27 -6.70 -6.03
C PHE A 43 -15.25 -5.28 -5.45
N TYR A 44 -14.89 -5.18 -4.17
CA TYR A 44 -14.36 -3.96 -3.56
C TYR A 44 -12.88 -3.84 -3.92
N ILE A 45 -12.44 -2.69 -4.43
CA ILE A 45 -11.13 -2.52 -5.04
C ILE A 45 -10.25 -1.61 -4.19
N ALA A 46 -9.17 -2.16 -3.65
CA ALA A 46 -8.10 -1.39 -3.03
C ALA A 46 -6.87 -1.33 -3.95
N ILE A 47 -6.13 -0.24 -3.88
CA ILE A 47 -4.85 -0.07 -4.58
C ILE A 47 -3.75 0.31 -3.60
N GLU A 48 -2.57 -0.31 -3.74
CA GLU A 48 -1.34 0.11 -3.05
C GLU A 48 -0.35 0.67 -4.06
N THR A 49 -0.06 1.98 -3.99
CA THR A 49 0.65 2.72 -5.03
C THR A 49 1.54 3.82 -4.43
N ASN A 50 2.56 4.25 -5.16
CA ASN A 50 3.33 5.45 -4.83
C ASN A 50 2.63 6.75 -5.30
N VAL A 51 1.50 6.63 -6.00
CA VAL A 51 0.67 7.74 -6.52
C VAL A 51 1.45 8.71 -7.42
N THR A 52 2.32 8.20 -8.26
CA THR A 52 3.04 9.03 -9.25
C THR A 52 2.23 9.32 -10.50
N CYS A 53 1.17 8.52 -10.76
CA CYS A 53 0.24 8.71 -11.86
C CYS A 53 -1.19 8.94 -11.35
N PRO A 54 -2.06 9.61 -12.13
CA PRO A 54 -3.47 9.72 -11.82
C PRO A 54 -4.13 8.34 -11.67
N LEU A 55 -5.06 8.24 -10.73
CA LEU A 55 -5.81 7.02 -10.47
C LEU A 55 -7.25 7.14 -10.97
N PRO A 56 -7.87 6.04 -11.43
CA PRO A 56 -9.30 5.95 -11.64
C PRO A 56 -10.08 6.41 -10.40
N SER A 57 -11.09 7.24 -10.62
CA SER A 57 -11.84 7.87 -9.52
C SER A 57 -12.75 6.90 -8.76
N ALA A 58 -13.06 5.75 -9.37
CA ALA A 58 -13.93 4.73 -8.82
C ALA A 58 -13.23 3.71 -7.91
N ILE A 59 -11.92 3.82 -7.70
CA ILE A 59 -11.21 2.97 -6.72
C ILE A 59 -11.76 3.22 -5.32
N ASP A 60 -12.12 2.16 -4.61
CA ASP A 60 -12.78 2.23 -3.31
C ASP A 60 -11.82 2.64 -2.19
N TRP A 61 -10.58 2.13 -2.23
CA TRP A 61 -9.55 2.39 -1.21
C TRP A 61 -8.19 2.65 -1.82
N VAL A 62 -7.56 3.76 -1.43
CA VAL A 62 -6.22 4.14 -1.89
C VAL A 62 -5.24 4.14 -0.72
N THR A 63 -4.28 3.22 -0.77
CA THR A 63 -3.11 3.18 0.11
C THR A 63 -1.93 3.83 -0.60
N LEU A 64 -1.51 5.00 -0.11
CA LEU A 64 -0.26 5.63 -0.51
C LEU A 64 0.91 4.93 0.19
N SER A 65 1.81 4.34 -0.60
CA SER A 65 3.09 3.80 -0.14
C SER A 65 4.24 4.67 -0.66
N PRO A 66 4.60 5.76 0.04
CA PRO A 66 5.56 6.72 -0.46
C PRO A 66 6.96 6.11 -0.53
N LYS A 67 7.72 6.48 -1.57
CA LYS A 67 9.10 6.01 -1.78
C LYS A 67 10.14 7.10 -1.50
N ASN A 68 9.74 8.25 -0.95
CA ASN A 68 10.62 9.40 -0.75
C ASN A 68 11.78 9.14 0.21
N CYS A 69 11.63 8.19 1.16
CA CYS A 69 12.75 7.76 1.99
C CYS A 69 13.84 7.01 1.21
N PHE A 70 13.56 6.63 -0.06
CA PHE A 70 14.48 5.90 -0.93
C PHE A 70 14.84 6.65 -2.23
N VAL A 71 14.24 7.84 -2.46
CA VAL A 71 14.48 8.67 -3.65
C VAL A 71 14.60 10.14 -3.23
N ASP A 72 15.51 10.87 -3.88
CA ASP A 72 15.83 12.27 -3.54
C ASP A 72 14.70 13.28 -3.80
N HIS A 73 13.67 12.88 -4.54
CA HIS A 73 12.54 13.75 -4.89
C HIS A 73 11.22 13.06 -4.60
N ALA A 74 10.39 13.67 -3.75
CA ALA A 74 9.01 13.27 -3.59
C ALA A 74 8.24 13.62 -4.89
N PRO A 75 7.68 12.64 -5.61
CA PRO A 75 6.83 12.96 -6.74
C PRO A 75 5.59 13.73 -6.26
N ALA A 76 5.10 14.63 -7.09
CA ALA A 76 3.81 15.28 -6.83
C ALA A 76 2.73 14.19 -6.77
N LEU A 77 1.94 14.17 -5.69
CA LEU A 77 0.86 13.20 -5.54
C LEU A 77 -0.24 13.49 -6.56
N ALA A 78 -0.58 12.49 -7.35
CA ALA A 78 -1.58 12.60 -8.40
C ALA A 78 -2.99 12.14 -7.96
N ALA A 79 -3.13 11.49 -6.80
CA ALA A 79 -4.42 11.07 -6.27
C ALA A 79 -5.14 12.21 -5.56
N LYS A 80 -6.45 12.31 -5.83
CA LYS A 80 -7.36 13.27 -5.15
C LYS A 80 -7.80 12.79 -3.77
N LYS A 81 -7.78 11.49 -3.54
CA LYS A 81 -8.19 10.82 -2.30
C LYS A 81 -7.11 9.86 -1.88
N ILE A 82 -6.76 9.86 -0.61
CA ILE A 82 -5.87 8.89 0.03
C ILE A 82 -6.59 8.44 1.30
N ASP A 83 -6.84 7.15 1.43
CA ASP A 83 -7.51 6.58 2.61
C ASP A 83 -6.49 6.13 3.66
N GLU A 84 -5.33 5.67 3.21
CA GLU A 84 -4.25 5.16 4.04
C GLU A 84 -2.88 5.65 3.55
N VAL A 85 -2.00 6.00 4.48
CA VAL A 85 -0.57 6.15 4.22
C VAL A 85 0.19 5.03 4.90
N LYS A 86 0.97 4.26 4.13
CA LYS A 86 1.81 3.17 4.63
C LYS A 86 3.27 3.43 4.33
N VAL A 87 4.03 3.86 5.35
CA VAL A 87 5.45 4.20 5.25
C VAL A 87 6.32 3.03 5.64
N VAL A 88 7.32 2.71 4.82
CA VAL A 88 8.36 1.75 5.20
C VAL A 88 9.28 2.41 6.23
N PHE A 89 9.36 1.81 7.42
CA PHE A 89 10.19 2.27 8.53
C PHE A 89 11.52 1.50 8.52
N ASP A 90 12.63 2.20 8.32
CA ASP A 90 13.98 1.63 8.25
C ASP A 90 14.85 1.94 9.50
N GLY A 91 14.33 2.76 10.42
CA GLY A 91 15.04 3.21 11.61
C GLY A 91 16.05 4.32 11.34
N ILE A 92 16.07 4.89 10.15
CA ILE A 92 16.99 5.96 9.72
C ILE A 92 16.20 7.22 9.33
N HIS A 93 15.20 7.08 8.48
CA HIS A 93 14.38 8.19 8.00
C HIS A 93 13.20 8.45 8.94
N ASP A 94 12.93 9.74 9.20
CA ASP A 94 11.81 10.15 10.04
C ASP A 94 10.49 10.10 9.25
N PRO A 95 9.50 9.30 9.65
CA PRO A 95 8.19 9.24 9.00
C PRO A 95 7.29 10.43 9.32
N GLU A 96 7.67 11.36 10.20
CA GLU A 96 6.82 12.44 10.71
C GLU A 96 6.32 13.38 9.60
N SER A 97 7.05 13.50 8.49
CA SER A 97 6.57 14.25 7.31
C SER A 97 5.21 13.77 6.79
N TRP A 98 4.88 12.49 7.03
CA TRP A 98 3.62 11.86 6.66
C TRP A 98 2.61 11.81 7.80
N GLY A 99 3.03 12.05 9.05
CA GLY A 99 2.18 11.98 10.24
C GLY A 99 1.03 12.98 10.28
N LYS A 100 1.05 13.98 9.39
CA LYS A 100 0.01 15.02 9.22
C LYS A 100 -0.81 14.83 7.95
N ALA A 101 -0.65 13.71 7.24
CA ALA A 101 -1.44 13.44 6.04
C ALA A 101 -2.94 13.35 6.37
N SER A 102 -3.76 13.96 5.52
CA SER A 102 -5.23 13.89 5.66
C SER A 102 -5.72 12.55 5.10
N CYS A 103 -5.69 11.52 5.94
CA CYS A 103 -6.15 10.18 5.61
C CYS A 103 -6.75 9.50 6.85
N SER A 104 -7.41 8.36 6.67
CA SER A 104 -8.05 7.63 7.75
C SER A 104 -7.06 6.82 8.59
N TYR A 105 -5.99 6.33 7.98
CA TYR A 105 -5.00 5.47 8.64
C TYR A 105 -3.57 5.84 8.28
N LEU A 106 -2.72 5.84 9.30
CA LEU A 106 -1.27 6.00 9.18
C LEU A 106 -0.59 4.70 9.64
N ASN A 107 0.12 4.04 8.75
CA ASN A 107 0.77 2.78 9.02
C ASN A 107 2.29 2.86 8.84
N LEU A 108 3.03 2.27 9.78
CA LEU A 108 4.47 2.02 9.67
C LEU A 108 4.72 0.54 9.47
N GLN A 109 5.42 0.21 8.41
CA GLN A 109 5.82 -1.14 8.08
C GLN A 109 7.33 -1.29 8.25
N PRO A 110 7.81 -2.09 9.24
CA PRO A 110 9.24 -2.34 9.39
C PRO A 110 9.86 -2.87 8.09
N CYS A 111 10.98 -2.25 7.69
CA CYS A 111 11.71 -2.63 6.49
C CYS A 111 12.27 -4.03 6.61
N ASP A 112 12.09 -4.85 5.58
CA ASP A 112 12.80 -6.12 5.43
C ASP A 112 14.15 -5.87 4.75
N THR A 113 15.22 -6.04 5.50
CA THR A 113 16.60 -5.81 5.05
C THR A 113 17.27 -7.09 4.52
N GLY A 114 16.57 -8.24 4.53
CA GLY A 114 17.14 -9.55 4.24
C GLY A 114 18.04 -10.10 5.36
N ASN A 115 18.24 -9.36 6.46
CA ASN A 115 19.02 -9.80 7.61
C ASN A 115 18.11 -9.90 8.86
N ALA A 116 18.00 -11.10 9.41
CA ALA A 116 17.07 -11.38 10.51
C ALA A 116 17.37 -10.58 11.80
N GLU A 117 18.62 -10.31 12.12
CA GLU A 117 19.00 -9.53 13.30
C GLU A 117 18.64 -8.06 13.10
N ARG A 118 18.98 -7.50 11.93
CA ARG A 118 18.62 -6.12 11.58
C ARG A 118 17.09 -5.95 11.53
N ASN A 119 16.37 -6.93 10.99
CA ASN A 119 14.90 -6.89 10.93
C ASN A 119 14.27 -6.85 12.33
N ARG A 120 14.78 -7.65 13.28
CA ARG A 120 14.33 -7.58 14.70
C ARG A 120 14.57 -6.20 15.30
N GLU A 121 15.73 -5.61 15.05
CA GLU A 121 16.06 -4.29 15.58
C GLU A 121 15.17 -3.19 14.96
N VAL A 122 14.97 -3.19 13.64
CA VAL A 122 14.09 -2.24 12.94
C VAL A 122 12.65 -2.37 13.44
N THR A 123 12.16 -3.62 13.63
CA THR A 123 10.82 -3.85 14.17
C THR A 123 10.68 -3.31 15.59
N ARG A 124 11.69 -3.54 16.45
CA ARG A 124 11.71 -3.00 17.83
C ARG A 124 11.67 -1.46 17.82
N GLN A 125 12.50 -0.83 16.99
CA GLN A 125 12.53 0.64 16.84
C GLN A 125 11.20 1.18 16.34
N CYS A 126 10.58 0.52 15.36
CA CYS A 126 9.25 0.89 14.84
C CYS A 126 8.18 0.86 15.94
N VAL A 127 8.15 -0.20 16.75
CA VAL A 127 7.23 -0.30 17.89
C VAL A 127 7.47 0.80 18.93
N GLU A 128 8.73 1.10 19.26
CA GLU A 128 9.05 2.18 20.20
C GLU A 128 8.70 3.57 19.64
N TYR A 129 8.82 3.75 18.34
CA TYR A 129 8.37 4.97 17.66
C TYR A 129 6.85 5.12 17.76
N ILE A 130 6.09 4.09 17.43
CA ILE A 130 4.61 4.07 17.50
C ILE A 130 4.11 4.37 18.93
N LYS A 131 4.74 3.83 19.95
CA LYS A 131 4.37 4.14 21.36
C LYS A 131 4.47 5.64 21.69
N LYS A 132 5.37 6.36 21.03
CA LYS A 132 5.54 7.82 21.23
C LYS A 132 4.67 8.65 20.27
N HIS A 133 4.19 8.04 19.19
CA HIS A 133 3.39 8.67 18.13
C HIS A 133 2.14 7.83 17.87
N PRO A 134 1.13 7.90 18.76
CA PRO A 134 -0.03 6.99 18.77
C PRO A 134 -0.97 7.11 17.56
N GLN A 135 -0.77 8.11 16.69
CA GLN A 135 -1.46 8.22 15.41
C GLN A 135 -1.01 7.15 14.39
N TRP A 136 0.16 6.53 14.61
CA TRP A 136 0.69 5.48 13.77
C TRP A 136 0.28 4.09 14.23
N HIS A 137 0.00 3.20 13.29
CA HIS A 137 -0.28 1.78 13.52
C HIS A 137 0.86 0.93 12.97
N LEU A 138 1.06 -0.24 13.57
CA LEU A 138 2.03 -1.22 13.07
C LEU A 138 1.42 -2.02 11.93
N SER A 139 2.05 -2.00 10.77
CA SER A 139 1.74 -2.87 9.63
C SER A 139 2.83 -3.94 9.50
N LEU A 140 2.45 -5.20 9.41
CA LEU A 140 3.39 -6.31 9.24
C LEU A 140 3.17 -7.02 7.91
N GLN A 141 4.24 -7.52 7.31
CA GLN A 141 4.19 -8.43 6.17
C GLN A 141 3.79 -9.83 6.65
N THR A 142 2.51 -9.99 7.05
CA THR A 142 2.01 -11.19 7.71
C THR A 142 2.27 -12.47 6.91
N HIS A 143 2.20 -12.40 5.57
CA HIS A 143 2.50 -13.52 4.70
C HIS A 143 3.90 -14.12 4.93
N LYS A 144 4.89 -13.28 5.29
CA LYS A 144 6.25 -13.76 5.63
C LYS A 144 6.29 -14.52 6.96
N PHE A 145 5.45 -14.15 7.92
CA PHE A 145 5.40 -14.82 9.23
C PHE A 145 4.68 -16.16 9.16
N ILE A 146 3.69 -16.29 8.28
CA ILE A 146 2.92 -17.54 8.12
C ILE A 146 3.39 -18.36 6.92
N HIS A 147 4.51 -17.96 6.29
CA HIS A 147 5.18 -18.68 5.19
C HIS A 147 4.27 -18.99 3.99
N ILE A 148 3.40 -18.07 3.61
CA ILE A 148 2.62 -18.10 2.36
C ILE A 148 3.11 -17.03 1.39
N GLN A 149 2.96 -17.28 0.10
CA GLN A 149 3.31 -16.33 -0.98
C GLN A 149 2.04 -15.72 -1.56
#